data_76aad2027750c0eb2dc25ee9002f6eb4
#
_entry.id   76aad2027750c0eb2dc25ee9002f6eb4
#
_cell.length_a   1.000
_cell.length_b   1.000
_cell.length_c   1.000
_cell.angle_alpha   90.00
_cell.angle_beta   90.00
_cell.angle_gamma   90.00
#
_symmetry.space_group_name_H-M   'P 1'
#
loop_
_entity.id
_entity.type
_entity.pdbx_description
1 polymer ?
#
loop_
_entity_poly.entity_id
_entity_poly.type
_entity_poly.pdbx_seq_one_letter_code
_entity_poly.pdbx_strand_id
1 'polypeptide(L)'
;DSFVLSFFGGEPLLYFDEIAYPLADKAREICKRAGVNYTSFFITNGTLINKENIDKLRSTNPVFQITLDGNKEKHDKVRIGKINNAETYDKILDSLYLISDNIPALEEDFVVTLRINYDDATLGNIDPLIKDLQGLDRSKFLVHMERVWQTMESAGDKEQRSLLLETIRKFQKEGFTVQSGNMKIRDYSCPAEDYDFAIINYDGNVYRCNGRTLKKENAEGILTHAGDIVWNQVTLSK
;
A
#
# COMPACT_ATOMS: atom_id res chain seq x y z
N ASP A 1 11.65 15.52 -12.76
CA ASP A 1 10.69 15.74 -11.67
C ASP A 1 9.61 14.66 -11.71
N SER A 2 9.10 14.24 -10.55
CA SER A 2 8.04 13.24 -10.40
C SER A 2 7.00 13.70 -9.38
N PHE A 3 5.75 13.31 -9.58
CA PHE A 3 4.65 13.56 -8.65
C PHE A 3 3.89 12.26 -8.37
N VAL A 4 3.71 11.92 -7.10
CA VAL A 4 2.94 10.76 -6.65
C VAL A 4 1.70 11.23 -5.91
N LEU A 5 0.52 10.86 -6.40
CA LEU A 5 -0.74 11.05 -5.69
C LEU A 5 -1.15 9.75 -5.01
N SER A 6 -1.08 9.73 -3.68
CA SER A 6 -1.38 8.54 -2.88
C SER A 6 -2.78 8.60 -2.26
N PHE A 7 -3.53 7.51 -2.41
CA PHE A 7 -4.84 7.32 -1.79
C PHE A 7 -4.73 6.29 -0.67
N PHE A 8 -5.03 6.69 0.55
CA PHE A 8 -5.00 5.79 1.70
C PHE A 8 -6.06 6.21 2.74
N GLY A 9 -6.25 5.40 3.79
CA GLY A 9 -7.26 5.64 4.81
C GLY A 9 -8.12 4.40 4.98
N GLY A 10 -9.41 4.51 5.25
CA GLY A 10 -10.29 3.35 5.44
C GLY A 10 -10.24 2.36 4.26
N GLU A 11 -10.88 2.69 3.15
CA GLU A 11 -10.76 2.01 1.86
C GLU A 11 -10.98 3.04 0.75
N PRO A 12 -9.91 3.45 0.02
CA PRO A 12 -10.00 4.51 -0.97
C PRO A 12 -10.90 4.16 -2.17
N LEU A 13 -11.07 2.88 -2.48
CA LEU A 13 -11.89 2.44 -3.61
C LEU A 13 -13.40 2.45 -3.32
N LEU A 14 -13.83 2.77 -2.09
CA LEU A 14 -15.26 2.97 -1.77
C LEU A 14 -15.87 4.15 -2.54
N TYR A 15 -15.07 5.19 -2.77
CA TYR A 15 -15.48 6.40 -3.51
C TYR A 15 -14.66 6.53 -4.79
N PHE A 16 -14.54 5.42 -5.52
CA PHE A 16 -13.69 5.34 -6.69
C PHE A 16 -14.09 6.33 -7.78
N ASP A 17 -15.36 6.29 -8.20
CA ASP A 17 -15.85 7.13 -9.30
C ASP A 17 -16.08 8.59 -8.90
N GLU A 18 -16.39 8.84 -7.63
CA GLU A 18 -16.68 10.17 -7.13
C GLU A 18 -15.42 10.96 -6.75
N ILE A 19 -14.36 10.27 -6.30
CA ILE A 19 -13.17 10.93 -5.72
C ILE A 19 -11.87 10.39 -6.31
N ALA A 20 -11.59 9.10 -6.15
CA ALA A 20 -10.24 8.59 -6.38
C ALA A 20 -9.84 8.67 -7.87
N TYR A 21 -10.69 8.19 -8.76
CA TYR A 21 -10.42 8.25 -10.20
C TYR A 21 -10.41 9.68 -10.77
N PRO A 22 -11.40 10.55 -10.49
CA PRO A 22 -11.37 11.93 -10.98
C PRO A 22 -10.12 12.71 -10.55
N LEU A 23 -9.67 12.53 -9.30
CA LEU A 23 -8.44 13.17 -8.82
C LEU A 23 -7.20 12.59 -9.51
N ALA A 24 -7.11 11.27 -9.64
CA ALA A 24 -6.00 10.60 -10.30
C ALA A 24 -5.88 11.02 -11.77
N ASP A 25 -6.99 11.04 -12.51
CA ASP A 25 -7.01 11.44 -13.92
C ASP A 25 -6.68 12.93 -14.09
N LYS A 26 -7.21 13.78 -13.22
CA LYS A 26 -6.92 15.22 -13.26
C LYS A 26 -5.45 15.52 -12.94
N ALA A 27 -4.88 14.86 -11.94
CA ALA A 27 -3.46 15.00 -11.61
C ALA A 27 -2.58 14.55 -12.78
N ARG A 28 -2.92 13.41 -13.41
CA ARG A 28 -2.23 12.92 -14.61
C ARG A 28 -2.23 13.97 -15.74
N GLU A 29 -3.40 14.58 -16.02
CA GLU A 29 -3.49 15.63 -17.05
C GLU A 29 -2.60 16.84 -16.75
N ILE A 30 -2.58 17.28 -15.49
CA ILE A 30 -1.76 18.42 -15.05
C ILE A 30 -0.28 18.09 -15.20
N CYS A 31 0.15 16.96 -14.68
CA CYS A 31 1.55 16.50 -14.75
C CYS A 31 2.00 16.32 -16.20
N LYS A 32 1.16 15.72 -17.06
CA LYS A 32 1.47 15.57 -18.49
C LYS A 32 1.71 16.92 -19.18
N ARG A 33 0.90 17.95 -18.87
CA ARG A 33 1.09 19.31 -19.41
C ARG A 33 2.36 19.98 -18.89
N ALA A 34 2.73 19.67 -17.65
CA ALA A 34 3.92 20.22 -17.00
C ALA A 34 5.22 19.45 -17.33
N GLY A 35 5.13 18.31 -18.03
CA GLY A 35 6.30 17.48 -18.30
C GLY A 35 6.84 16.75 -17.06
N VAL A 36 5.97 16.49 -16.07
CA VAL A 36 6.27 15.82 -14.80
C VAL A 36 5.83 14.36 -14.89
N ASN A 37 6.65 13.42 -14.45
CA ASN A 37 6.29 12.01 -14.32
C ASN A 37 5.21 11.86 -13.24
N TYR A 38 4.17 11.08 -13.53
CA TYR A 38 3.04 10.91 -12.63
C TYR A 38 2.82 9.44 -12.25
N THR A 39 2.52 9.20 -10.99
CA THR A 39 2.09 7.89 -10.47
C THR A 39 0.89 8.07 -9.55
N SER A 40 -0.14 7.25 -9.73
CA SER A 40 -1.23 7.13 -8.77
C SER A 40 -0.98 5.91 -7.87
N PHE A 41 -0.92 6.12 -6.54
CA PHE A 41 -0.62 5.06 -5.58
C PHE A 41 -1.82 4.77 -4.70
N PHE A 42 -2.28 3.51 -4.70
CA PHE A 42 -3.45 3.06 -3.96
C PHE A 42 -3.05 2.09 -2.84
N ILE A 43 -3.25 2.50 -1.58
CA ILE A 43 -3.14 1.63 -0.42
C ILE A 43 -4.55 1.12 -0.10
N THR A 44 -4.86 -0.08 -0.57
CA THR A 44 -6.19 -0.68 -0.55
C THR A 44 -6.19 -2.08 0.05
N ASN A 45 -7.33 -2.52 0.57
CA ASN A 45 -7.52 -3.91 0.96
C ASN A 45 -7.74 -4.84 -0.26
N GLY A 46 -7.90 -4.30 -1.45
CA GLY A 46 -8.02 -5.03 -2.71
C GLY A 46 -9.44 -5.56 -3.01
N THR A 47 -10.36 -5.59 -2.05
CA THR A 47 -11.67 -6.26 -2.22
C THR A 47 -12.63 -5.59 -3.20
N LEU A 48 -12.36 -4.33 -3.56
CA LEU A 48 -13.17 -3.53 -4.48
C LEU A 48 -12.55 -3.37 -5.88
N ILE A 49 -11.38 -3.97 -6.10
CA ILE A 49 -10.75 -3.97 -7.41
C ILE A 49 -11.59 -4.87 -8.34
N ASN A 50 -11.96 -4.32 -9.47
CA ASN A 50 -12.70 -5.00 -10.53
C ASN A 50 -12.22 -4.56 -11.91
N LYS A 51 -12.72 -5.20 -12.96
CA LYS A 51 -12.28 -4.93 -14.34
C LYS A 51 -12.54 -3.49 -14.75
N GLU A 52 -13.67 -2.91 -14.35
CA GLU A 52 -14.04 -1.55 -14.73
C GLU A 52 -13.08 -0.52 -14.17
N ASN A 53 -12.78 -0.59 -12.86
CA ASN A 53 -11.87 0.37 -12.25
C ASN A 53 -10.41 0.15 -12.67
N ILE A 54 -9.99 -1.09 -12.96
CA ILE A 54 -8.66 -1.36 -13.55
C ILE A 54 -8.54 -0.74 -14.95
N ASP A 55 -9.56 -0.86 -15.79
CA ASP A 55 -9.53 -0.28 -17.14
C ASP A 55 -9.45 1.27 -17.08
N LYS A 56 -10.17 1.90 -16.15
CA LYS A 56 -10.07 3.35 -15.89
C LYS A 56 -8.68 3.75 -15.38
N LEU A 57 -8.14 3.02 -14.41
CA LEU A 57 -6.84 3.34 -13.79
C LEU A 57 -5.64 3.12 -14.70
N ARG A 58 -5.74 2.24 -15.70
CA ARG A 58 -4.62 1.90 -16.59
C ARG A 58 -3.89 3.13 -17.15
N SER A 59 -4.62 4.22 -17.40
CA SER A 59 -4.04 5.46 -17.94
C SER A 59 -3.34 6.34 -16.88
N THR A 60 -3.51 6.05 -15.60
CA THR A 60 -3.02 6.89 -14.49
C THR A 60 -1.69 6.42 -13.89
N ASN A 61 -1.02 5.47 -14.56
CA ASN A 61 0.20 4.82 -14.04
C ASN A 61 -0.01 4.29 -12.60
N PRO A 62 -0.94 3.34 -12.40
CA PRO A 62 -1.34 2.93 -11.07
C PRO A 62 -0.33 1.99 -10.42
N VAL A 63 -0.04 2.25 -9.16
CA VAL A 63 0.73 1.37 -8.26
C VAL A 63 -0.13 1.05 -7.04
N PHE A 64 -0.04 -0.16 -6.54
CA PHE A 64 -0.88 -0.65 -5.45
C PHE A 64 -0.05 -1.16 -4.29
N GLN A 65 -0.51 -0.91 -3.06
CA GLN A 65 -0.14 -1.71 -1.91
C GLN A 65 -1.37 -2.48 -1.46
N ILE A 66 -1.29 -3.81 -1.52
CA ILE A 66 -2.39 -4.72 -1.13
C ILE A 66 -1.88 -5.63 -0.02
N THR A 67 -2.73 -5.91 0.98
CA THR A 67 -2.31 -6.69 2.15
C THR A 67 -2.98 -8.05 2.19
N LEU A 68 -2.17 -9.10 2.37
CA LEU A 68 -2.59 -10.45 2.77
C LEU A 68 -1.95 -10.82 4.12
N ASP A 69 -2.75 -11.33 5.07
CA ASP A 69 -2.29 -11.68 6.40
C ASP A 69 -2.08 -13.21 6.54
N GLY A 70 -1.23 -13.76 5.66
CA GLY A 70 -0.94 -15.19 5.59
C GLY A 70 -1.85 -15.96 4.63
N ASN A 71 -2.00 -17.26 4.84
CA ASN A 71 -2.90 -18.11 4.05
C ASN A 71 -4.39 -17.78 4.27
N LYS A 72 -5.27 -18.38 3.45
CA LYS A 72 -6.72 -18.12 3.49
C LYS A 72 -7.32 -18.28 4.89
N GLU A 73 -7.03 -19.37 5.56
CA GLU A 73 -7.60 -19.65 6.90
C GLU A 73 -7.25 -18.55 7.91
N LYS A 74 -5.99 -18.13 7.93
CA LYS A 74 -5.53 -17.08 8.83
C LYS A 74 -6.06 -15.70 8.43
N HIS A 75 -5.97 -15.37 7.15
CA HIS A 75 -6.44 -14.09 6.64
C HIS A 75 -7.91 -13.86 6.96
N ASP A 76 -8.78 -14.82 6.66
CA ASP A 76 -10.23 -14.70 6.88
C ASP A 76 -10.61 -14.70 8.36
N LYS A 77 -9.77 -15.20 9.27
CA LYS A 77 -9.94 -15.01 10.72
C LYS A 77 -9.61 -13.60 11.20
N VAL A 78 -8.60 -12.97 10.60
CA VAL A 78 -8.09 -11.66 11.04
C VAL A 78 -8.83 -10.52 10.34
N ARG A 79 -9.14 -10.69 9.05
CA ARG A 79 -9.80 -9.70 8.21
C ARG A 79 -11.21 -10.14 7.86
N ILE A 80 -12.11 -9.89 8.80
CA ILE A 80 -13.54 -10.15 8.60
C ILE A 80 -14.15 -8.94 7.89
N GLY A 81 -14.80 -9.18 6.76
CA GLY A 81 -15.54 -8.13 6.06
C GLY A 81 -16.66 -7.57 6.93
N LYS A 82 -16.81 -6.24 6.99
CA LYS A 82 -17.82 -5.56 7.81
C LYS A 82 -19.26 -5.93 7.42
N ILE A 83 -19.48 -6.40 6.21
CA ILE A 83 -20.78 -6.81 5.69
C ILE A 83 -20.85 -8.34 5.73
N ASN A 84 -21.73 -8.90 6.55
CA ASN A 84 -22.04 -10.33 6.66
C ASN A 84 -20.85 -11.24 7.01
N ASN A 85 -19.82 -10.74 7.68
CA ASN A 85 -18.60 -11.49 8.00
C ASN A 85 -18.01 -12.22 6.77
N ALA A 86 -18.08 -11.57 5.60
CA ALA A 86 -17.64 -12.19 4.35
C ALA A 86 -16.13 -12.43 4.36
N GLU A 87 -15.72 -13.61 3.93
CA GLU A 87 -14.34 -13.95 3.63
C GLU A 87 -13.82 -13.02 2.52
N THR A 88 -12.59 -12.53 2.68
CA THR A 88 -12.02 -11.53 1.76
C THR A 88 -10.82 -12.05 0.98
N TYR A 89 -10.22 -13.15 1.39
CA TYR A 89 -9.00 -13.71 0.79
C TYR A 89 -9.15 -13.96 -0.71
N ASP A 90 -10.17 -14.72 -1.12
CA ASP A 90 -10.34 -15.09 -2.53
C ASP A 90 -10.57 -13.86 -3.41
N LYS A 91 -11.34 -12.86 -2.92
CA LYS A 91 -11.55 -11.60 -3.64
C LYS A 91 -10.25 -10.82 -3.84
N ILE A 92 -9.38 -10.82 -2.84
CA ILE A 92 -8.08 -10.15 -2.94
C ILE A 92 -7.19 -10.91 -3.92
N LEU A 93 -7.20 -12.24 -3.88
CA LEU A 93 -6.45 -13.07 -4.81
C LEU A 93 -6.90 -12.82 -6.26
N ASP A 94 -8.20 -12.81 -6.53
CA ASP A 94 -8.78 -12.47 -7.84
C ASP A 94 -8.32 -11.08 -8.31
N SER A 95 -8.27 -10.11 -7.38
CA SER A 95 -7.80 -8.75 -7.68
C SER A 95 -6.32 -8.71 -8.05
N LEU A 96 -5.47 -9.50 -7.38
CA LEU A 96 -4.04 -9.60 -7.73
C LEU A 96 -3.86 -10.18 -9.13
N TYR A 97 -4.60 -11.24 -9.48
CA TYR A 97 -4.58 -11.80 -10.84
C TYR A 97 -5.11 -10.81 -11.87
N LEU A 98 -6.19 -10.09 -11.56
CA LEU A 98 -6.74 -9.08 -12.46
C LEU A 98 -5.72 -7.95 -12.75
N ILE A 99 -4.98 -7.49 -11.74
CA ILE A 99 -3.89 -6.52 -11.92
C ILE A 99 -2.77 -7.13 -12.75
N SER A 100 -2.35 -8.35 -12.40
CA SER A 100 -1.30 -9.09 -13.11
C SER A 100 -1.56 -9.17 -14.62
N ASP A 101 -2.81 -9.43 -15.00
CA ASP A 101 -3.19 -9.64 -16.39
C ASP A 101 -3.41 -8.33 -17.18
N ASN A 102 -3.77 -7.25 -16.48
CA ASN A 102 -4.30 -6.05 -17.16
C ASN A 102 -3.43 -4.79 -17.00
N ILE A 103 -2.59 -4.67 -15.96
CA ILE A 103 -1.69 -3.54 -15.80
C ILE A 103 -0.30 -3.90 -16.34
N PRO A 104 0.30 -3.07 -17.19
CA PRO A 104 1.66 -3.31 -17.70
C PRO A 104 2.69 -3.32 -16.56
N ALA A 105 3.78 -4.07 -16.73
CA ALA A 105 4.93 -3.96 -15.83
C ALA A 105 5.57 -2.58 -15.96
N LEU A 106 6.16 -2.10 -14.88
CA LEU A 106 6.97 -0.90 -14.85
C LEU A 106 8.44 -1.26 -15.16
N GLU A 107 9.20 -0.33 -15.76
CA GLU A 107 10.59 -0.60 -16.15
C GLU A 107 11.53 -0.71 -14.95
N GLU A 108 11.32 0.13 -13.93
CA GLU A 108 12.24 0.26 -12.78
C GLU A 108 11.57 0.02 -11.41
N ASP A 109 10.27 -0.35 -11.39
CA ASP A 109 9.51 -0.50 -10.14
C ASP A 109 8.47 -1.63 -10.25
N PHE A 110 7.77 -1.91 -9.16
CA PHE A 110 6.72 -2.90 -9.09
C PHE A 110 5.34 -2.24 -9.13
N VAL A 111 4.41 -2.87 -9.85
CA VAL A 111 3.00 -2.43 -9.90
C VAL A 111 2.30 -2.68 -8.57
N VAL A 112 2.64 -3.79 -7.90
CA VAL A 112 2.03 -4.18 -6.64
C VAL A 112 3.09 -4.45 -5.58
N THR A 113 3.02 -3.72 -4.47
CA THR A 113 3.63 -4.14 -3.22
C THR A 113 2.63 -5.01 -2.46
N LEU A 114 2.84 -6.33 -2.53
CA LEU A 114 2.06 -7.29 -1.76
C LEU A 114 2.59 -7.32 -0.32
N ARG A 115 1.89 -6.65 0.59
CA ARG A 115 2.25 -6.60 2.00
C ARG A 115 1.73 -7.84 2.71
N ILE A 116 2.62 -8.57 3.36
CA ILE A 116 2.29 -9.72 4.20
C ILE A 116 2.61 -9.35 5.65
N ASN A 117 1.57 -9.14 6.45
CA ASN A 117 1.77 -8.98 7.89
C ASN A 117 1.96 -10.37 8.51
N TYR A 118 3.10 -10.57 9.18
CA TYR A 118 3.46 -11.88 9.71
C TYR A 118 3.63 -11.90 11.23
N ASP A 119 3.31 -13.03 11.78
CA ASP A 119 3.68 -13.57 13.09
C ASP A 119 4.21 -15.00 12.90
N ASP A 120 4.51 -15.71 13.97
CA ASP A 120 5.05 -17.08 13.90
C ASP A 120 4.09 -18.06 13.22
N ALA A 121 2.78 -17.88 13.43
CA ALA A 121 1.76 -18.72 12.78
C ALA A 121 1.70 -18.47 11.26
N THR A 122 1.90 -17.24 10.81
CA THR A 122 2.01 -16.92 9.38
C THR A 122 3.24 -17.56 8.76
N LEU A 123 4.41 -17.39 9.40
CA LEU A 123 5.68 -17.93 8.89
C LEU A 123 5.67 -19.46 8.86
N GLY A 124 5.12 -20.10 9.90
CA GLY A 124 5.02 -21.56 9.98
C GLY A 124 4.06 -22.22 8.98
N ASN A 125 3.16 -21.44 8.36
CA ASN A 125 2.17 -21.95 7.41
C ASN A 125 2.04 -21.06 6.17
N ILE A 126 3.16 -20.66 5.57
CA ILE A 126 3.21 -19.75 4.42
C ILE A 126 3.02 -20.46 3.07
N ASP A 127 3.31 -21.76 2.98
CA ASP A 127 3.36 -22.49 1.72
C ASP A 127 2.05 -22.47 0.92
N PRO A 128 0.85 -22.57 1.53
CA PRO A 128 -0.40 -22.41 0.79
C PRO A 128 -0.53 -21.04 0.11
N LEU A 129 -0.15 -19.95 0.79
CA LEU A 129 -0.15 -18.60 0.19
C LEU A 129 0.80 -18.54 -1.00
N ILE A 130 2.02 -19.04 -0.86
CA ILE A 130 2.99 -19.06 -1.97
C ILE A 130 2.42 -19.82 -3.18
N LYS A 131 1.76 -20.93 -2.96
CA LYS A 131 1.10 -21.72 -4.01
C LYS A 131 0.01 -20.91 -4.72
N ASP A 132 -0.83 -20.21 -3.96
CA ASP A 132 -1.92 -19.40 -4.51
C ASP A 132 -1.42 -18.22 -5.36
N LEU A 133 -0.17 -17.79 -5.14
CA LEU A 133 0.47 -16.69 -5.88
C LEU A 133 1.28 -17.16 -7.11
N GLN A 134 1.38 -18.47 -7.38
CA GLN A 134 2.28 -19.01 -8.42
C GLN A 134 1.98 -18.53 -9.85
N GLY A 135 0.72 -18.19 -10.16
CA GLY A 135 0.31 -17.70 -11.48
C GLY A 135 0.57 -16.22 -11.75
N LEU A 136 1.01 -15.44 -10.76
CA LEU A 136 1.25 -14.00 -10.91
C LEU A 136 2.52 -13.71 -11.73
N ASP A 137 2.51 -12.61 -12.49
CA ASP A 137 3.69 -12.10 -13.20
C ASP A 137 4.69 -11.48 -12.21
N ARG A 138 5.82 -12.15 -11.97
CA ARG A 138 6.85 -11.78 -10.98
C ARG A 138 7.43 -10.39 -11.20
N SER A 139 7.48 -9.90 -12.44
CA SER A 139 8.00 -8.56 -12.76
C SER A 139 7.13 -7.44 -12.20
N LYS A 140 5.88 -7.73 -11.82
CA LYS A 140 4.92 -6.74 -11.33
C LYS A 140 4.77 -6.72 -9.81
N PHE A 141 5.30 -7.74 -9.10
CA PHE A 141 5.01 -7.93 -7.68
C PHE A 141 6.26 -7.92 -6.80
N LEU A 142 6.27 -7.00 -5.83
CA LEU A 142 7.19 -7.00 -4.70
C LEU A 142 6.49 -7.58 -3.47
N VAL A 143 7.02 -8.64 -2.89
CA VAL A 143 6.55 -9.15 -1.59
C VAL A 143 7.21 -8.36 -0.47
N HIS A 144 6.41 -7.67 0.34
CA HIS A 144 6.86 -6.91 1.50
C HIS A 144 6.43 -7.59 2.80
N MET A 145 7.41 -8.17 3.52
CA MET A 145 7.17 -8.83 4.80
C MET A 145 7.23 -7.81 5.94
N GLU A 146 6.11 -7.63 6.66
CA GLU A 146 6.01 -6.70 7.78
C GLU A 146 5.58 -7.44 9.06
N ARG A 147 6.31 -7.22 10.17
CA ARG A 147 6.00 -7.87 11.44
C ARG A 147 4.77 -7.24 12.09
N VAL A 148 3.86 -8.07 12.61
CA VAL A 148 2.74 -7.61 13.45
C VAL A 148 3.31 -7.15 14.78
N TRP A 149 3.37 -5.83 14.99
CA TRP A 149 4.00 -5.23 16.17
C TRP A 149 3.19 -5.40 17.46
N GLN A 150 1.88 -5.66 17.37
CA GLN A 150 1.01 -5.96 18.52
C GLN A 150 1.37 -7.28 19.22
N THR A 151 2.03 -8.19 18.52
CA THR A 151 2.47 -9.49 19.05
C THR A 151 3.96 -9.48 19.44
N MET A 152 4.57 -8.29 19.53
CA MET A 152 5.98 -8.14 19.90
C MET A 152 6.19 -8.42 21.39
N GLU A 153 6.28 -9.69 21.78
CA GLU A 153 7.01 -10.08 22.97
C GLU A 153 8.50 -10.03 22.60
N SER A 154 9.24 -9.15 23.24
CA SER A 154 10.69 -8.90 23.19
C SER A 154 11.39 -9.08 21.82
N ALA A 155 12.03 -8.04 21.36
CA ALA A 155 12.87 -8.03 20.16
C ALA A 155 13.95 -9.13 20.25
N GLY A 156 13.94 -10.08 19.30
CA GLY A 156 15.12 -10.88 19.01
C GLY A 156 15.03 -12.38 19.24
N ASP A 157 13.88 -12.99 19.07
CA ASP A 157 13.83 -14.44 19.01
C ASP A 157 14.57 -14.92 17.75
N LYS A 158 15.70 -15.62 17.96
CA LYS A 158 16.51 -16.20 16.89
C LYS A 158 15.69 -17.15 16.02
N GLU A 159 14.71 -17.82 16.60
CA GLU A 159 13.85 -18.78 15.95
C GLU A 159 12.92 -18.08 14.94
N GLN A 160 12.25 -17.01 15.34
CA GLN A 160 11.40 -16.21 14.44
C GLN A 160 12.21 -15.61 13.26
N ARG A 161 13.43 -15.15 13.56
CA ARG A 161 14.32 -14.62 12.50
C ARG A 161 14.72 -15.71 11.51
N SER A 162 14.96 -16.94 11.99
CA SER A 162 15.25 -18.09 11.14
C SER A 162 14.07 -18.44 10.25
N LEU A 163 12.84 -18.49 10.81
CA LEU A 163 11.60 -18.73 10.06
C LEU A 163 11.35 -17.64 9.00
N LEU A 164 11.59 -16.37 9.34
CA LEU A 164 11.46 -15.27 8.38
C LEU A 164 12.45 -15.44 7.21
N LEU A 165 13.71 -15.74 7.49
CA LEU A 165 14.72 -15.95 6.44
C LEU A 165 14.38 -17.16 5.56
N GLU A 166 13.86 -18.24 6.14
CA GLU A 166 13.37 -19.39 5.39
C GLU A 166 12.19 -19.01 4.48
N THR A 167 11.21 -18.28 5.03
CA THR A 167 10.06 -17.79 4.26
C THR A 167 10.48 -16.89 3.09
N ILE A 168 11.42 -15.96 3.32
CA ILE A 168 12.00 -15.13 2.25
C ILE A 168 12.61 -15.99 1.15
N ARG A 169 13.40 -17.01 1.52
CA ARG A 169 14.01 -17.93 0.54
C ARG A 169 12.97 -18.72 -0.24
N LYS A 170 11.86 -19.12 0.37
CA LYS A 170 10.74 -19.78 -0.32
C LYS A 170 10.13 -18.87 -1.41
N PHE A 171 9.82 -17.63 -1.09
CA PHE A 171 9.34 -16.67 -2.08
C PHE A 171 10.37 -16.41 -3.19
N GLN A 172 11.63 -16.22 -2.85
CA GLN A 172 12.71 -16.01 -3.82
C GLN A 172 12.89 -17.21 -4.76
N LYS A 173 12.74 -18.44 -4.24
CA LYS A 173 12.78 -19.67 -5.06
C LYS A 173 11.66 -19.70 -6.09
N GLU A 174 10.50 -19.13 -5.78
CA GLU A 174 9.38 -18.97 -6.71
C GLU A 174 9.52 -17.72 -7.62
N GLY A 175 10.65 -17.03 -7.56
CA GLY A 175 11.00 -15.91 -8.42
C GLY A 175 10.50 -14.54 -7.94
N PHE A 176 9.95 -14.42 -6.73
CA PHE A 176 9.55 -13.13 -6.19
C PHE A 176 10.73 -12.32 -5.67
N THR A 177 10.70 -11.01 -5.90
CA THR A 177 11.51 -10.06 -5.14
C THR A 177 10.87 -9.88 -3.77
N VAL A 178 11.69 -9.97 -2.71
CA VAL A 178 11.20 -9.87 -1.33
C VAL A 178 11.92 -8.78 -0.56
N GLN A 179 11.15 -7.97 0.14
CA GLN A 179 11.63 -6.93 1.06
C GLN A 179 11.07 -7.18 2.47
N SER A 180 11.84 -6.88 3.50
CA SER A 180 11.37 -6.94 4.88
C SER A 180 11.70 -5.63 5.59
N GLY A 181 10.76 -5.12 6.39
CA GLY A 181 10.95 -3.91 7.19
C GLY A 181 12.15 -3.95 8.12
N ASN A 182 12.55 -5.15 8.56
CA ASN A 182 13.73 -5.37 9.40
C ASN A 182 15.06 -5.38 8.63
N MET A 183 15.03 -5.36 7.30
CA MET A 183 16.23 -5.36 6.43
C MET A 183 16.53 -3.97 5.85
N LYS A 184 15.86 -2.91 6.32
CA LYS A 184 16.11 -1.55 5.83
C LYS A 184 17.54 -1.12 6.15
N ILE A 185 18.29 -0.79 5.11
CA ILE A 185 19.53 -0.04 5.20
C ILE A 185 19.18 1.37 5.71
N ARG A 186 20.06 1.98 6.52
CA ARG A 186 19.81 3.23 7.27
C ARG A 186 19.60 4.51 6.44
N ASP A 187 19.62 4.43 5.10
CA ASP A 187 19.52 5.60 4.21
C ASP A 187 18.09 5.93 3.78
N TYR A 188 17.09 5.53 4.58
CA TYR A 188 15.70 5.90 4.30
C TYR A 188 15.41 7.28 4.89
N SER A 189 15.25 8.28 4.02
CA SER A 189 14.63 9.56 4.38
C SER A 189 13.13 9.35 4.54
N CYS A 190 12.56 9.83 5.65
CA CYS A 190 11.12 9.76 5.87
C CYS A 190 10.44 10.81 4.97
N PRO A 191 9.42 10.45 4.15
CA PRO A 191 8.72 11.44 3.34
C PRO A 191 8.14 12.62 4.13
N ALA A 192 7.90 12.46 5.43
CA ALA A 192 7.47 13.54 6.31
C ALA A 192 8.51 14.66 6.46
N GLU A 193 9.78 14.40 6.12
CA GLU A 193 10.88 15.39 6.13
C GLU A 193 10.98 16.16 4.81
N ASP A 194 10.33 15.67 3.74
CA ASP A 194 10.37 16.31 2.42
C ASP A 194 9.44 17.53 2.40
N TYR A 195 9.91 18.66 1.90
CA TYR A 195 9.12 19.89 1.82
C TYR A 195 7.88 19.72 0.95
N ASP A 196 7.93 18.86 -0.05
CA ASP A 196 6.91 18.62 -1.06
C ASP A 196 5.87 17.56 -0.63
N PHE A 197 6.00 17.01 0.59
CA PHE A 197 5.09 16.00 1.09
C PHE A 197 3.96 16.61 1.92
N ALA A 198 2.72 16.26 1.61
CA ALA A 198 1.54 16.68 2.37
C ALA A 198 0.49 15.57 2.40
N ILE A 199 -0.17 15.40 3.52
CA ILE A 199 -1.32 14.51 3.71
C ILE A 199 -2.56 15.39 3.89
N ILE A 200 -3.50 15.30 2.98
CA ILE A 200 -4.77 16.01 3.02
C ILE A 200 -5.83 15.06 3.53
N ASN A 201 -6.44 15.38 4.66
CA ASN A 201 -7.52 14.60 5.24
C ASN A 201 -8.88 15.04 4.65
N TYR A 202 -9.92 14.20 4.81
CA TYR A 202 -11.28 14.44 4.27
C TYR A 202 -11.91 15.76 4.72
N ASP A 203 -11.47 16.32 5.84
CA ASP A 203 -11.96 17.57 6.42
C ASP A 203 -11.14 18.81 6.01
N GLY A 204 -10.18 18.62 5.09
CA GLY A 204 -9.28 19.68 4.61
C GLY A 204 -8.10 19.98 5.54
N ASN A 205 -8.00 19.31 6.70
CA ASN A 205 -6.82 19.43 7.54
C ASN A 205 -5.61 18.75 6.86
N VAL A 206 -4.44 19.37 7.01
CA VAL A 206 -3.19 18.93 6.38
C VAL A 206 -2.17 18.51 7.43
N TYR A 207 -1.47 17.42 7.15
CA TYR A 207 -0.49 16.80 8.04
C TYR A 207 0.79 16.45 7.28
N ARG A 208 1.90 16.30 8.02
CA ARG A 208 3.20 15.87 7.48
C ARG A 208 3.48 14.37 7.69
N CYS A 209 2.73 13.70 8.58
CA CYS A 209 3.02 12.32 8.95
C CYS A 209 1.73 11.53 9.19
N ASN A 210 1.61 10.37 8.52
CA ASN A 210 0.50 9.43 8.73
C ASN A 210 0.71 8.47 9.91
N GLY A 211 1.89 8.43 10.49
CA GLY A 211 2.20 7.67 11.71
C GLY A 211 1.65 8.33 12.99
N ARG A 212 1.15 9.55 12.89
CA ARG A 212 0.49 10.27 13.98
C ARG A 212 -1.04 10.18 13.85
N THR A 213 -1.74 10.46 14.94
CA THR A 213 -3.19 10.54 14.91
C THR A 213 -3.64 11.74 14.09
N LEU A 214 -4.40 11.50 13.01
CA LEU A 214 -4.92 12.55 12.11
C LEU A 214 -6.14 13.24 12.72
N LYS A 215 -5.99 13.78 13.93
CA LYS A 215 -7.00 14.59 14.62
C LYS A 215 -6.73 16.06 14.36
N LYS A 216 -7.81 16.87 14.36
CA LYS A 216 -7.74 18.31 14.08
C LYS A 216 -6.73 19.06 14.93
N GLU A 217 -6.59 18.71 16.20
CA GLU A 217 -5.61 19.31 17.10
C GLU A 217 -4.14 19.07 16.72
N ASN A 218 -3.89 18.05 15.87
CA ASN A 218 -2.56 17.72 15.36
C ASN A 218 -2.33 18.23 13.94
N ALA A 219 -3.29 18.95 13.36
CA ALA A 219 -3.15 19.49 12.02
C ALA A 219 -2.04 20.52 11.93
N GLU A 220 -1.19 20.38 10.92
CA GLU A 220 -0.04 21.26 10.66
C GLU A 220 -0.35 22.30 9.60
N GLY A 221 -1.51 22.17 8.93
CA GLY A 221 -2.00 23.10 7.93
C GLY A 221 -3.46 22.87 7.60
N ILE A 222 -3.96 23.67 6.65
CA ILE A 222 -5.31 23.55 6.10
C ILE A 222 -5.28 23.77 4.60
N LEU A 223 -6.06 22.97 3.86
CA LEU A 223 -6.35 23.19 2.45
C LEU A 223 -7.46 24.22 2.32
N THR A 224 -7.20 25.31 1.61
CA THR A 224 -8.18 26.37 1.36
C THR A 224 -9.12 25.99 0.21
N HIS A 225 -10.25 26.69 0.09
CA HIS A 225 -11.15 26.53 -1.06
C HIS A 225 -10.51 26.97 -2.40
N ALA A 226 -9.44 27.77 -2.37
CA ALA A 226 -8.68 28.15 -3.55
C ALA A 226 -7.68 27.06 -4.00
N GLY A 227 -7.49 26.01 -3.19
CA GLY A 227 -6.56 24.92 -3.45
C GLY A 227 -5.15 25.10 -2.87
N ASP A 228 -4.95 26.18 -2.09
CA ASP A 228 -3.67 26.45 -1.45
C ASP A 228 -3.55 25.73 -0.09
N ILE A 229 -2.37 25.24 0.26
CA ILE A 229 -2.08 24.74 1.60
C ILE A 229 -1.51 25.89 2.43
N VAL A 230 -2.21 26.26 3.49
CA VAL A 230 -1.74 27.22 4.50
C VAL A 230 -1.20 26.45 5.69
N TRP A 231 0.13 26.48 5.87
CA TRP A 231 0.82 25.81 6.96
C TRP A 231 0.80 26.61 8.24
N ASN A 232 0.65 25.94 9.38
CA ASN A 232 0.77 26.53 10.70
C ASN A 232 2.24 26.59 11.12
N GLN A 233 2.84 27.77 11.07
CA GLN A 233 4.26 27.97 11.38
C GLN A 233 4.65 27.56 12.80
N VAL A 234 3.73 27.57 13.77
CA VAL A 234 3.99 27.18 15.17
C VAL A 234 4.14 25.68 15.33
N THR A 235 3.46 24.88 14.48
CA THR A 235 3.54 23.41 14.52
C THR A 235 4.71 22.86 13.73
N LEU A 236 5.18 23.56 12.71
CA LEU A 236 6.34 23.16 11.91
C LEU A 236 7.69 23.35 12.63
N SER A 237 7.72 24.09 13.74
CA SER A 237 8.92 24.37 14.54
C SER A 237 9.12 23.43 15.74
N LYS A 238 8.26 22.42 15.92
CA LYS A 238 8.32 21.38 16.97
C LYS A 238 8.74 20.04 16.38
#